data_e2be0b79d7ff918718fc3679428f2a65
#
_entry.id   e2be0b79d7ff918718fc3679428f2a65
#
_cell.length_a   1.000
_cell.length_b   1.000
_cell.length_c   1.000
_cell.angle_alpha   90.00
_cell.angle_beta   90.00
_cell.angle_gamma   90.00
#
_symmetry.space_group_name_H-M   'P 1'
#
loop_
_entity.id
_entity.type
_entity.pdbx_description
1 polymer ?
#
loop_
_entity_poly.entity_id
_entity_poly.type
_entity_poly.pdbx_seq_one_letter_code
_entity_poly.pdbx_strand_id
1 'polypeptide(L)'
;MKWNIPILLTWLRVRLIPVFTILYYLPSDWIDYHTVNWLAALIFMIAAITDWLDGYLARKWNQTSSFGAFLDPVADKLMVAVALILLVSLGRTYAFCAMIIIGREITISALREWMAQLGRRNNVAVAQIGKFKTAAQMSAIVLLLIGSENFHGLNFILIGNVLMVVAVILTVWSMCYYLKVAFADFKE
;
A
#
# COMPACT_ATOMS: atom_id res chain seq x y z
N MET A 1 -22.51 -9.71 14.22
CA MET A 1 -21.68 -8.92 13.29
C MET A 1 -22.56 -8.62 12.08
N LYS A 2 -22.93 -7.34 11.86
CA LYS A 2 -23.75 -7.00 10.69
C LYS A 2 -22.81 -6.93 9.47
N TRP A 3 -23.07 -7.79 8.49
CA TRP A 3 -22.30 -7.82 7.24
C TRP A 3 -22.72 -6.61 6.39
N ASN A 4 -21.82 -5.66 6.25
CA ASN A 4 -22.00 -4.47 5.41
C ASN A 4 -21.07 -4.59 4.20
N ILE A 5 -21.47 -4.02 3.07
CA ILE A 5 -20.69 -4.07 1.81
C ILE A 5 -19.22 -3.63 2.00
N PRO A 6 -18.92 -2.52 2.74
CA PRO A 6 -17.54 -2.15 3.00
C PRO A 6 -16.72 -3.28 3.67
N ILE A 7 -17.26 -3.92 4.70
CA ILE A 7 -16.57 -5.03 5.39
C ILE A 7 -16.31 -6.22 4.45
N LEU A 8 -17.24 -6.51 3.53
CA LEU A 8 -17.05 -7.55 2.52
C LEU A 8 -15.88 -7.25 1.59
N LEU A 9 -15.72 -5.99 1.17
CA LEU A 9 -14.60 -5.54 0.33
C LEU A 9 -13.27 -5.65 1.06
N THR A 10 -13.23 -5.30 2.35
CA THR A 10 -12.02 -5.49 3.18
C THR A 10 -11.66 -6.97 3.31
N TRP A 11 -12.64 -7.86 3.55
CA TRP A 11 -12.42 -9.30 3.61
C TRP A 11 -11.96 -9.87 2.26
N LEU A 12 -12.49 -9.36 1.14
CA LEU A 12 -12.01 -9.71 -0.19
C LEU A 12 -10.52 -9.40 -0.31
N ARG A 13 -10.10 -8.20 0.10
CA ARG A 13 -8.68 -7.80 0.06
C ARG A 13 -7.80 -8.71 0.92
N VAL A 14 -8.22 -9.02 2.14
CA VAL A 14 -7.49 -9.94 3.02
C VAL A 14 -7.31 -11.32 2.37
N ARG A 15 -8.33 -11.82 1.67
CA ARG A 15 -8.24 -13.10 0.92
C ARG A 15 -7.39 -13.00 -0.34
N LEU A 16 -7.33 -11.84 -0.97
CA LEU A 16 -6.49 -11.63 -2.16
C LEU A 16 -4.99 -11.66 -1.83
N ILE A 17 -4.58 -11.32 -0.60
CA ILE A 17 -3.17 -11.36 -0.19
C ILE A 17 -2.55 -12.75 -0.35
N PRO A 18 -3.09 -13.83 0.24
CA PRO A 18 -2.54 -15.16 0.04
C PRO A 18 -2.64 -15.64 -1.42
N VAL A 19 -3.73 -15.32 -2.14
CA VAL A 19 -3.88 -15.66 -3.56
C VAL A 19 -2.77 -15.00 -4.38
N PHE A 20 -2.54 -13.70 -4.17
CA PHE A 20 -1.47 -12.94 -4.80
C PHE A 20 -0.09 -13.55 -4.55
N THR A 21 0.17 -14.00 -3.32
CA THR A 21 1.46 -14.62 -2.97
C THR A 21 1.62 -15.99 -3.61
N ILE A 22 0.59 -16.84 -3.52
CA ILE A 22 0.62 -18.22 -4.04
C ILE A 22 0.87 -18.26 -5.54
N LEU A 23 0.40 -17.27 -6.31
CA LEU A 23 0.61 -17.21 -7.76
C LEU A 23 2.08 -17.39 -8.17
N TYR A 24 3.02 -16.84 -7.40
CA TYR A 24 4.45 -16.93 -7.69
C TYR A 24 5.11 -18.23 -7.25
N TYR A 25 4.38 -19.09 -6.51
CA TYR A 25 4.83 -20.42 -6.10
C TYR A 25 4.19 -21.53 -6.94
N LEU A 26 3.32 -21.18 -7.92
CA LEU A 26 2.77 -22.17 -8.83
C LEU A 26 3.84 -22.69 -9.78
N PRO A 27 3.81 -23.99 -10.13
CA PRO A 27 4.73 -24.55 -11.11
C PRO A 27 4.61 -23.86 -12.48
N SER A 28 5.73 -23.60 -13.12
CA SER A 28 5.78 -22.96 -14.45
C SER A 28 5.07 -23.77 -15.55
N ASP A 29 4.88 -25.08 -15.32
CA ASP A 29 4.14 -25.97 -16.25
C ASP A 29 2.62 -25.69 -16.24
N TRP A 30 2.10 -25.04 -15.20
CA TRP A 30 0.67 -24.70 -15.09
C TRP A 30 0.36 -23.33 -15.65
N ILE A 31 1.21 -22.35 -15.35
CA ILE A 31 1.00 -20.96 -15.77
C ILE A 31 2.38 -20.35 -16.05
N ASP A 32 2.52 -19.75 -17.24
CA ASP A 32 3.75 -19.07 -17.61
C ASP A 32 3.99 -17.82 -16.76
N TYR A 33 5.26 -17.50 -16.56
CA TYR A 33 5.70 -16.41 -15.70
C TYR A 33 5.16 -15.03 -16.11
N HIS A 34 4.99 -14.83 -17.41
CA HIS A 34 4.42 -13.58 -17.93
C HIS A 34 2.94 -13.43 -17.51
N THR A 35 2.15 -14.50 -17.63
CA THR A 35 0.74 -14.51 -17.17
C THR A 35 0.64 -14.30 -15.66
N VAL A 36 1.51 -14.93 -14.86
CA VAL A 36 1.59 -14.71 -13.41
C VAL A 36 1.81 -13.23 -13.09
N ASN A 37 2.72 -12.56 -13.78
CA ASN A 37 3.01 -11.14 -13.58
C ASN A 37 1.79 -10.24 -13.84
N TRP A 38 1.09 -10.47 -14.95
CA TRP A 38 -0.13 -9.70 -15.27
C TRP A 38 -1.26 -9.99 -14.29
N LEU A 39 -1.45 -11.24 -13.89
CA LEU A 39 -2.46 -11.60 -12.89
C LEU A 39 -2.14 -10.97 -11.53
N ALA A 40 -0.89 -10.98 -11.11
CA ALA A 40 -0.45 -10.35 -9.87
C ALA A 40 -0.68 -8.82 -9.90
N ALA A 41 -0.32 -8.17 -11.00
CA ALA A 41 -0.57 -6.74 -11.19
C ALA A 41 -2.08 -6.43 -11.17
N LEU A 42 -2.90 -7.26 -11.82
CA LEU A 42 -4.36 -7.13 -11.81
C LEU A 42 -4.95 -7.29 -10.41
N ILE A 43 -4.54 -8.32 -9.66
CA ILE A 43 -4.99 -8.54 -8.27
C ILE A 43 -4.62 -7.36 -7.39
N PHE A 44 -3.39 -6.84 -7.52
CA PHE A 44 -2.96 -5.68 -6.76
C PHE A 44 -3.76 -4.42 -7.11
N MET A 45 -4.05 -4.18 -8.39
CA MET A 45 -4.92 -3.08 -8.83
C MET A 45 -6.35 -3.22 -8.30
N ILE A 46 -6.93 -4.43 -8.35
CA ILE A 46 -8.26 -4.70 -7.78
C ILE A 46 -8.26 -4.40 -6.29
N ALA A 47 -7.24 -4.84 -5.56
CA ALA A 47 -7.12 -4.55 -4.13
C ALA A 47 -7.03 -3.05 -3.84
N ALA A 48 -6.28 -2.28 -4.64
CA ALA A 48 -6.16 -0.84 -4.51
C ALA A 48 -7.47 -0.10 -4.84
N ILE A 49 -8.18 -0.54 -5.87
CA ILE A 49 -9.48 0.04 -6.26
C ILE A 49 -10.55 -0.27 -5.21
N THR A 50 -10.58 -1.49 -4.67
CA THR A 50 -11.54 -1.87 -3.62
C THR A 50 -11.31 -1.09 -2.33
N ASP A 51 -10.05 -0.76 -1.97
CA ASP A 51 -9.73 0.10 -0.83
C ASP A 51 -10.32 1.52 -0.99
N TRP A 52 -10.14 2.11 -2.16
CA TRP A 52 -10.71 3.42 -2.44
C TRP A 52 -12.25 3.39 -2.41
N LEU A 53 -12.83 2.30 -2.94
CA LEU A 53 -14.28 2.13 -3.06
C LEU A 53 -14.94 1.89 -1.70
N ASP A 54 -14.37 1.05 -0.82
CA ASP A 54 -14.94 0.76 0.50
C ASP A 54 -14.91 2.01 1.39
N GLY A 55 -13.84 2.78 1.37
CA GLY A 55 -13.75 4.06 2.08
C GLY A 55 -14.77 5.10 1.57
N TYR A 56 -15.03 5.12 0.27
CA TYR A 56 -16.07 5.98 -0.32
C TYR A 56 -17.48 5.54 0.09
N LEU A 57 -17.79 4.25 -0.04
CA LEU A 57 -19.12 3.69 0.26
C LEU A 57 -19.44 3.77 1.76
N ALA A 58 -18.47 3.49 2.63
CA ALA A 58 -18.64 3.59 4.08
C ALA A 58 -19.07 4.99 4.51
N ARG A 59 -18.44 6.04 3.92
CA ARG A 59 -18.80 7.43 4.17
C ARG A 59 -20.17 7.81 3.59
N LYS A 60 -20.46 7.36 2.36
CA LYS A 60 -21.72 7.69 1.66
C LYS A 60 -22.93 7.06 2.31
N TRP A 61 -22.79 5.83 2.85
CA TRP A 61 -23.90 5.07 3.43
C TRP A 61 -23.94 5.13 4.96
N ASN A 62 -23.03 5.87 5.61
CA ASN A 62 -22.88 5.89 7.06
C ASN A 62 -22.79 4.48 7.69
N GLN A 63 -22.19 3.54 6.96
CA GLN A 63 -22.05 2.14 7.37
C GLN A 63 -20.61 1.88 7.87
N THR A 64 -20.17 2.64 8.85
CA THR A 64 -18.90 2.40 9.52
C THR A 64 -19.09 1.40 10.67
N SER A 65 -18.21 0.39 10.74
CA SER A 65 -18.13 -0.50 11.90
C SER A 65 -16.75 -0.32 12.58
N SER A 66 -16.71 -0.48 13.90
CA SER A 66 -15.44 -0.43 14.65
C SER A 66 -14.45 -1.49 14.18
N PHE A 67 -14.92 -2.66 13.79
CA PHE A 67 -14.09 -3.74 13.26
C PHE A 67 -13.56 -3.41 11.86
N GLY A 68 -14.37 -2.86 10.95
CA GLY A 68 -13.95 -2.40 9.63
C GLY A 68 -12.89 -1.31 9.76
N ALA A 69 -13.13 -0.30 10.58
CA ALA A 69 -12.18 0.80 10.82
C ALA A 69 -10.82 0.32 11.35
N PHE A 70 -10.76 -0.81 12.04
CA PHE A 70 -9.53 -1.49 12.44
C PHE A 70 -8.91 -2.30 11.29
N LEU A 71 -9.71 -3.10 10.59
CA LEU A 71 -9.24 -4.06 9.59
C LEU A 71 -8.76 -3.40 8.30
N ASP A 72 -9.42 -2.31 7.86
CA ASP A 72 -9.09 -1.61 6.60
C ASP A 72 -7.64 -1.13 6.55
N PRO A 73 -7.13 -0.36 7.55
CA PRO A 73 -5.73 0.09 7.54
C PRO A 73 -4.73 -1.07 7.64
N VAL A 74 -5.13 -2.19 8.25
CA VAL A 74 -4.26 -3.38 8.36
C VAL A 74 -4.16 -4.09 7.01
N ALA A 75 -5.29 -4.35 6.35
CA ALA A 75 -5.34 -5.03 5.06
C ALA A 75 -4.57 -4.26 3.97
N ASP A 76 -4.75 -2.93 3.91
CA ASP A 76 -4.05 -2.06 2.96
C ASP A 76 -2.52 -2.13 3.13
N LYS A 77 -2.03 -1.97 4.35
CA LYS A 77 -0.59 -2.04 4.63
C LYS A 77 0.00 -3.43 4.40
N LEU A 78 -0.73 -4.49 4.75
CA LEU A 78 -0.29 -5.86 4.48
C LEU A 78 -0.15 -6.13 2.99
N MET A 79 -1.11 -5.71 2.17
CA MET A 79 -1.04 -5.89 0.71
C MET A 79 0.19 -5.21 0.12
N VAL A 80 0.46 -3.96 0.51
CA VAL A 80 1.65 -3.21 0.07
C VAL A 80 2.93 -3.87 0.57
N ALA A 81 3.00 -4.27 1.84
CA ALA A 81 4.18 -4.92 2.41
C ALA A 81 4.51 -6.23 1.71
N VAL A 82 3.50 -7.09 1.48
CA VAL A 82 3.67 -8.37 0.77
C VAL A 82 4.13 -8.14 -0.67
N ALA A 83 3.53 -7.16 -1.38
CA ALA A 83 3.95 -6.83 -2.73
C ALA A 83 5.41 -6.35 -2.79
N LEU A 84 5.84 -5.49 -1.85
CA LEU A 84 7.22 -5.01 -1.79
C LEU A 84 8.21 -6.14 -1.46
N ILE A 85 7.90 -7.01 -0.50
CA ILE A 85 8.73 -8.16 -0.15
C ILE A 85 8.88 -9.09 -1.35
N LEU A 86 7.77 -9.36 -2.05
CA LEU A 86 7.79 -10.17 -3.26
C LEU A 86 8.64 -9.54 -4.36
N LEU A 87 8.50 -8.24 -4.64
CA LEU A 87 9.30 -7.54 -5.63
C LEU A 87 10.80 -7.57 -5.31
N VAL A 88 11.16 -7.51 -4.03
CA VAL A 88 12.55 -7.68 -3.58
C VAL A 88 13.03 -9.11 -3.82
N SER A 89 12.23 -10.13 -3.49
CA SER A 89 12.58 -11.54 -3.73
C SER A 89 12.75 -11.88 -5.20
N LEU A 90 12.02 -11.18 -6.08
CA LEU A 90 12.13 -11.28 -7.54
C LEU A 90 13.30 -10.47 -8.14
N GLY A 91 14.06 -9.75 -7.33
CA GLY A 91 15.15 -8.88 -7.80
C GLY A 91 14.68 -7.66 -8.60
N ARG A 92 13.40 -7.29 -8.54
CA ARG A 92 12.81 -6.19 -9.35
C ARG A 92 12.90 -4.83 -8.69
N THR A 93 13.16 -4.78 -7.39
CA THR A 93 13.38 -3.52 -6.65
C THR A 93 14.39 -3.72 -5.54
N TYR A 94 14.89 -2.62 -5.00
CA TYR A 94 15.91 -2.65 -3.97
C TYR A 94 15.32 -2.87 -2.57
N ALA A 95 15.95 -3.73 -1.76
CA ALA A 95 15.50 -4.05 -0.40
C ALA A 95 15.40 -2.80 0.49
N PHE A 96 16.31 -1.82 0.35
CA PHE A 96 16.26 -0.59 1.14
C PHE A 96 15.01 0.24 0.86
N CYS A 97 14.48 0.23 -0.37
CA CYS A 97 13.22 0.91 -0.71
C CYS A 97 12.04 0.28 0.05
N ALA A 98 11.96 -1.05 0.02
CA ALA A 98 10.94 -1.79 0.76
C ALA A 98 11.03 -1.55 2.27
N MET A 99 12.23 -1.61 2.85
CA MET A 99 12.46 -1.36 4.28
C MET A 99 12.01 0.04 4.70
N ILE A 100 12.35 1.08 3.93
CA ILE A 100 11.96 2.46 4.25
C ILE A 100 10.44 2.62 4.18
N ILE A 101 9.82 2.11 3.12
CA ILE A 101 8.36 2.26 2.94
C ILE A 101 7.60 1.52 4.04
N ILE A 102 7.91 0.25 4.28
CA ILE A 102 7.24 -0.57 5.29
C ILE A 102 7.50 -0.01 6.70
N GLY A 103 8.75 0.30 7.03
CA GLY A 103 9.11 0.85 8.32
C GLY A 103 8.38 2.16 8.63
N ARG A 104 8.30 3.06 7.65
CA ARG A 104 7.56 4.31 7.79
C ARG A 104 6.06 4.08 7.96
N GLU A 105 5.46 3.17 7.17
CA GLU A 105 4.01 2.88 7.30
C GLU A 105 3.67 2.38 8.72
N ILE A 106 4.50 1.52 9.29
CA ILE A 106 4.34 1.03 10.66
C ILE A 106 4.53 2.17 11.66
N THR A 107 5.64 2.91 11.56
CA THR A 107 5.99 3.97 12.51
C THR A 107 4.93 5.07 12.57
N ILE A 108 4.50 5.58 11.40
CA ILE A 108 3.50 6.65 11.36
C ILE A 108 2.13 6.17 11.80
N SER A 109 1.80 4.90 11.58
CA SER A 109 0.54 4.35 12.07
C SER A 109 0.51 4.24 13.59
N ALA A 110 1.59 3.72 14.18
CA ALA A 110 1.74 3.66 15.63
C ALA A 110 1.73 5.05 16.26
N LEU A 111 2.42 6.02 15.65
CA LEU A 111 2.42 7.41 16.11
C LEU A 111 1.03 8.04 16.09
N ARG A 112 0.27 7.85 15.01
CA ARG A 112 -1.10 8.37 14.90
C ARG A 112 -2.04 7.76 15.93
N GLU A 113 -1.92 6.46 16.16
CA GLU A 113 -2.73 5.75 17.15
C GLU A 113 -2.40 6.26 18.56
N TRP A 114 -1.13 6.40 18.89
CA TRP A 114 -0.69 6.93 20.18
C TRP A 114 -1.17 8.38 20.41
N MET A 115 -1.04 9.27 19.42
CA MET A 115 -1.56 10.63 19.51
C MET A 115 -3.08 10.67 19.66
N ALA A 116 -3.80 9.77 19.01
CA ALA A 116 -5.25 9.66 19.16
C ALA A 116 -5.66 9.24 20.59
N GLN A 117 -4.90 8.34 21.23
CA GLN A 117 -5.11 7.93 22.62
C GLN A 117 -4.87 9.09 23.60
N LEU A 118 -3.92 9.98 23.30
CA LEU A 118 -3.66 11.20 24.09
C LEU A 118 -4.67 12.32 23.85
N GLY A 119 -5.71 12.10 23.02
CA GLY A 119 -6.71 13.11 22.68
C GLY A 119 -6.21 14.23 21.77
N ARG A 120 -4.97 14.16 21.30
CA ARG A 120 -4.30 15.13 20.43
C ARG A 120 -4.53 14.79 18.97
N ARG A 121 -5.76 14.97 18.49
CA ARG A 121 -6.09 14.83 17.05
C ARG A 121 -5.70 16.12 16.31
N ASN A 122 -4.45 16.44 16.18
CA ASN A 122 -4.05 17.51 15.30
C ASN A 122 -4.27 17.09 13.85
N ASN A 123 -5.10 17.87 13.14
CA ASN A 123 -5.30 17.79 11.69
C ASN A 123 -4.00 18.21 11.01
N VAL A 124 -3.02 17.31 10.96
CA VAL A 124 -1.78 17.56 10.23
C VAL A 124 -2.11 17.55 8.75
N ALA A 125 -2.25 18.74 8.21
CA ALA A 125 -2.57 19.02 6.80
C ALA A 125 -1.41 18.66 5.87
N VAL A 126 -1.06 17.37 5.80
CA VAL A 126 -0.11 16.82 4.80
C VAL A 126 -0.88 16.12 3.67
N ALA A 127 -2.13 16.55 3.42
CA ALA A 127 -3.04 15.85 2.52
C ALA A 127 -2.53 15.76 1.07
N GLN A 128 -1.83 16.76 0.56
CA GLN A 128 -1.40 16.79 -0.85
C GLN A 128 -0.18 15.91 -1.11
N ILE A 129 0.89 16.07 -0.32
CA ILE A 129 2.13 15.29 -0.46
C ILE A 129 1.86 13.78 -0.28
N GLY A 130 0.96 13.44 0.67
CA GLY A 130 0.52 12.06 0.88
C GLY A 130 -0.15 11.43 -0.35
N LYS A 131 -0.96 12.19 -1.10
CA LYS A 131 -1.61 11.69 -2.32
C LYS A 131 -0.60 11.38 -3.43
N PHE A 132 0.34 12.30 -3.68
CA PHE A 132 1.40 12.08 -4.68
C PHE A 132 2.31 10.90 -4.32
N LYS A 133 2.71 10.80 -3.05
CA LYS A 133 3.47 9.65 -2.54
C LYS A 133 2.75 8.34 -2.85
N THR A 134 1.48 8.23 -2.45
CA THR A 134 0.71 7.00 -2.62
C THR A 134 0.52 6.68 -4.09
N ALA A 135 0.20 7.66 -4.93
CA ALA A 135 0.07 7.45 -6.37
C ALA A 135 1.39 6.95 -7.00
N ALA A 136 2.53 7.56 -6.68
CA ALA A 136 3.83 7.14 -7.17
C ALA A 136 4.17 5.70 -6.71
N GLN A 137 3.93 5.39 -5.43
CA GLN A 137 4.19 4.06 -4.84
C GLN A 137 3.32 2.98 -5.48
N MET A 138 2.01 3.20 -5.61
CA MET A 138 1.09 2.22 -6.21
C MET A 138 1.40 1.99 -7.69
N SER A 139 1.67 3.06 -8.44
CA SER A 139 2.09 2.94 -9.85
C SER A 139 3.42 2.20 -10.00
N ALA A 140 4.40 2.48 -9.12
CA ALA A 140 5.68 1.78 -9.11
C ALA A 140 5.49 0.27 -8.89
N ILE A 141 4.68 -0.13 -7.90
CA ILE A 141 4.42 -1.54 -7.59
C ILE A 141 3.77 -2.23 -8.79
N VAL A 142 2.75 -1.63 -9.40
CA VAL A 142 2.07 -2.22 -10.58
C VAL A 142 3.04 -2.43 -11.74
N LEU A 143 3.86 -1.43 -12.08
CA LEU A 143 4.84 -1.55 -13.17
C LEU A 143 5.91 -2.62 -12.88
N LEU A 144 6.38 -2.69 -11.65
CA LEU A 144 7.35 -3.68 -11.21
C LEU A 144 6.76 -5.10 -11.15
N LEU A 145 5.46 -5.26 -10.84
CA LEU A 145 4.76 -6.55 -10.91
C LEU A 145 4.64 -7.04 -12.33
N ILE A 146 4.25 -6.18 -13.29
CA ILE A 146 4.24 -6.54 -14.71
C ILE A 146 5.63 -6.95 -15.17
N GLY A 147 6.67 -6.25 -14.71
CA GLY A 147 8.07 -6.65 -14.83
C GLY A 147 8.59 -6.80 -16.27
N SER A 148 7.99 -6.09 -17.23
CA SER A 148 8.42 -6.12 -18.62
C SER A 148 9.58 -5.15 -18.87
N GLU A 149 10.66 -5.66 -19.49
CA GLU A 149 11.78 -4.83 -19.90
C GLU A 149 11.54 -4.13 -21.25
N ASN A 150 10.65 -4.68 -22.08
CA ASN A 150 10.32 -4.15 -23.40
C ASN A 150 8.83 -4.33 -23.73
N PHE A 151 7.98 -3.47 -23.17
CA PHE A 151 6.59 -3.40 -23.56
C PHE A 151 6.37 -2.18 -24.47
N HIS A 152 6.22 -2.40 -25.78
CA HIS A 152 6.10 -1.33 -26.78
C HIS A 152 7.22 -0.26 -26.69
N GLY A 153 8.45 -0.67 -26.42
CA GLY A 153 9.60 0.25 -26.29
C GLY A 153 9.75 0.90 -24.90
N LEU A 154 8.88 0.57 -23.95
CA LEU A 154 8.95 1.06 -22.57
C LEU A 154 9.53 0.00 -21.63
N ASN A 155 10.52 0.38 -20.82
CA ASN A 155 11.06 -0.46 -19.77
C ASN A 155 10.30 -0.22 -18.46
N PHE A 156 9.35 -1.09 -18.12
CA PHE A 156 8.52 -0.95 -16.93
C PHE A 156 9.32 -1.15 -15.62
N ILE A 157 10.38 -1.97 -15.66
CA ILE A 157 11.26 -2.15 -14.49
C ILE A 157 12.01 -0.84 -14.20
N LEU A 158 12.54 -0.19 -15.22
CA LEU A 158 13.24 1.08 -15.04
C LEU A 158 12.30 2.18 -14.52
N ILE A 159 11.15 2.37 -15.19
CA ILE A 159 10.15 3.38 -14.81
C ILE A 159 9.64 3.10 -13.40
N GLY A 160 9.34 1.84 -13.09
CA GLY A 160 8.87 1.41 -11.77
C GLY A 160 9.90 1.70 -10.66
N ASN A 161 11.19 1.44 -10.89
CA ASN A 161 12.22 1.76 -9.92
C ASN A 161 12.43 3.28 -9.74
N VAL A 162 12.34 4.07 -10.81
CA VAL A 162 12.38 5.55 -10.72
C VAL A 162 11.21 6.04 -9.84
N LEU A 163 9.99 5.59 -10.11
CA LEU A 163 8.82 5.94 -9.30
C LEU A 163 8.94 5.45 -7.85
N MET A 164 9.56 4.27 -7.64
CA MET A 164 9.81 3.73 -6.30
C MET A 164 10.76 4.64 -5.51
N VAL A 165 11.84 5.10 -6.12
CA VAL A 165 12.79 6.06 -5.50
C VAL A 165 12.09 7.37 -5.18
N VAL A 166 11.29 7.90 -6.10
CA VAL A 166 10.48 9.11 -5.86
C VAL A 166 9.53 8.90 -4.67
N ALA A 167 8.85 7.75 -4.61
CA ALA A 167 7.97 7.41 -3.49
C ALA A 167 8.75 7.33 -2.16
N VAL A 168 9.96 6.78 -2.15
CA VAL A 168 10.84 6.72 -0.96
C VAL A 168 11.21 8.14 -0.50
N ILE A 169 11.64 9.02 -1.40
CA ILE A 169 12.01 10.40 -1.07
C ILE A 169 10.81 11.14 -0.44
N LEU A 170 9.63 11.06 -1.08
CA LEU A 170 8.42 11.68 -0.56
C LEU A 170 7.98 11.06 0.78
N THR A 171 8.22 9.77 0.95
CA THR A 171 7.94 9.02 2.17
C THR A 171 8.79 9.51 3.34
N VAL A 172 10.09 9.63 3.16
CA VAL A 172 11.03 10.13 4.17
C VAL A 172 10.73 11.59 4.50
N TRP A 173 10.53 12.43 3.50
CA TRP A 173 10.18 13.83 3.74
C TRP A 173 8.90 13.98 4.55
N SER A 174 7.83 13.27 4.14
CA SER A 174 6.57 13.32 4.91
C SER A 174 6.74 12.79 6.34
N MET A 175 7.58 11.76 6.55
CA MET A 175 7.86 11.23 7.88
C MET A 175 8.54 12.26 8.78
N CYS A 176 9.60 12.92 8.28
CA CYS A 176 10.30 13.96 9.03
C CYS A 176 9.36 15.10 9.43
N TYR A 177 8.45 15.49 8.53
CA TYR A 177 7.46 16.52 8.82
C TYR A 177 6.49 16.06 9.94
N TYR A 178 5.95 14.83 9.87
CA TYR A 178 5.07 14.29 10.91
C TYR A 178 5.74 14.21 12.26
N LEU A 179 6.99 13.73 12.31
CA LEU A 179 7.76 13.65 13.54
C LEU A 179 7.99 15.03 14.13
N LYS A 180 8.37 16.02 13.29
CA LYS A 180 8.59 17.41 13.76
C LYS A 180 7.34 18.00 14.41
N VAL A 181 6.16 17.81 13.80
CA VAL A 181 4.89 18.29 14.35
C VAL A 181 4.55 17.55 15.65
N ALA A 182 4.67 16.21 15.66
CA ALA A 182 4.40 15.41 16.84
C ALA A 182 5.29 15.85 18.04
N PHE A 183 6.60 16.03 17.82
CA PHE A 183 7.51 16.46 18.88
C PHE A 183 7.31 17.91 19.32
N ALA A 184 6.79 18.80 18.49
CA ALA A 184 6.44 20.16 18.90
C ALA A 184 5.31 20.16 19.93
N ASP A 185 4.30 19.30 19.73
CA ASP A 185 3.16 19.14 20.63
C ASP A 185 3.52 18.52 22.00
N PHE A 186 4.72 17.88 22.14
CA PHE A 186 5.20 17.30 23.40
C PHE A 186 6.03 18.29 24.25
N LYS A 187 6.39 19.44 23.70
CA LYS A 187 7.17 20.45 24.43
C LYS A 187 6.30 21.44 25.21
N GLU A 188 4.98 21.38 25.02
CA GLU A 188 3.97 22.09 25.78
C GLU A 188 3.27 21.17 26.79
#